data_400efedda8706f3cf408e6899972489d
#
_entry.id   400efedda8706f3cf408e6899972489d
#
_cell.length_a   1.000
_cell.length_b   1.000
_cell.length_c   1.000
_cell.angle_alpha   90.00
_cell.angle_beta   90.00
_cell.angle_gamma   90.00
#
_symmetry.space_group_name_H-M   'P 1'
#
loop_
_entity.id
_entity.type
_entity.pdbx_description
1 polymer ?
#
loop_
_entity_poly.entity_id
_entity_poly.type
_entity_poly.pdbx_seq_one_letter_code
_entity_poly.pdbx_strand_id
1 'polypeptide(L)'
;MSPTVQEVLLTVEFAKAPITLENVEWGDAEKRKELVKKTPTGTFPYLEVEQGVISESKAIEEFVAETYKKELLGGNAFEKAQINQWLNFAKCEVYGCARNIVYPIFGWCKYNKEEADKSNKAIKDYIKVLEEHLKGKKYFVGNAVTLADIVMFNVLRFFFQLVWVEGMRKNLLPNVTAWFTEMMNTPEAVKVYGRTVLCKLTLKPYVAPEKKEEKKKEEKKKEEQKEVAEEPKKKKVNPLDELPASTFELEQFKRDFLNNKDKKDAMEKFWKAYDPKGYSIWWMEYQKLPTEGKVLFRTSNSKSFFLQKLDSFRKYCFAVHGVYGVEGDYEVRGVWMWRGTEIPNEIKEHDNFEYMTIKKLDVNKPEDKKLVEDYWTKLNETDEVEGRKCADVEYFN
;
A
#
# COMPACT_ATOMS: atom_id res chain seq x y z
N MET A 1 -1.22 3.23 8.24
CA MET A 1 -2.35 3.94 8.90
C MET A 1 -3.63 3.18 8.61
N SER A 2 -4.51 3.04 9.61
CA SER A 2 -5.82 2.37 9.44
C SER A 2 -6.69 3.11 8.40
N PRO A 3 -7.45 2.39 7.56
CA PRO A 3 -8.41 3.01 6.62
C PRO A 3 -9.43 3.91 7.33
N THR A 4 -9.90 3.52 8.51
CA THR A 4 -10.85 4.31 9.30
C THR A 4 -10.26 5.62 9.83
N VAL A 5 -8.97 5.62 10.20
CA VAL A 5 -8.25 6.86 10.57
C VAL A 5 -8.12 7.79 9.36
N GLN A 6 -7.79 7.26 8.19
CA GLN A 6 -7.68 8.05 6.96
C GLN A 6 -9.01 8.70 6.57
N GLU A 7 -10.12 8.01 6.77
CA GLU A 7 -11.47 8.50 6.52
C GLU A 7 -11.82 9.70 7.42
N VAL A 8 -11.55 9.59 8.72
CA VAL A 8 -11.71 10.69 9.68
C VAL A 8 -10.83 11.88 9.29
N LEU A 9 -9.56 11.64 8.94
CA LEU A 9 -8.65 12.72 8.52
C LEU A 9 -9.12 13.41 7.24
N LEU A 10 -9.71 12.68 6.30
CA LEU A 10 -10.26 13.29 5.11
C LEU A 10 -11.45 14.19 5.45
N THR A 11 -12.32 13.76 6.37
CA THR A 11 -13.41 14.59 6.90
C THR A 11 -12.88 15.85 7.58
N VAL A 12 -11.83 15.72 8.41
CA VAL A 12 -11.17 16.85 9.08
C VAL A 12 -10.64 17.87 8.06
N GLU A 13 -10.01 17.40 6.98
CA GLU A 13 -9.49 18.29 5.93
C GLU A 13 -10.62 19.00 5.16
N PHE A 14 -11.67 18.30 4.76
CA PHE A 14 -12.82 18.92 4.09
C PHE A 14 -13.56 19.91 5.01
N ALA A 15 -13.63 19.61 6.29
CA ALA A 15 -14.24 20.49 7.30
C ALA A 15 -13.32 21.66 7.71
N LYS A 16 -12.04 21.61 7.36
CA LYS A 16 -10.99 22.53 7.84
C LYS A 16 -10.96 22.61 9.38
N ALA A 17 -11.23 21.49 10.03
CA ALA A 17 -11.30 21.42 11.48
C ALA A 17 -9.90 21.50 12.10
N PRO A 18 -9.67 22.29 13.16
CA PRO A 18 -8.38 22.47 13.82
C PRO A 18 -8.07 21.30 14.76
N ILE A 19 -7.97 20.08 14.20
CA ILE A 19 -7.74 18.84 14.95
C ILE A 19 -6.28 18.42 14.78
N THR A 20 -5.60 18.16 15.90
CA THR A 20 -4.23 17.63 15.93
C THR A 20 -4.27 16.11 15.97
N LEU A 21 -3.53 15.46 15.08
CA LEU A 21 -3.37 14.02 15.07
C LEU A 21 -2.25 13.61 16.02
N GLU A 22 -2.57 12.78 17.02
CA GLU A 22 -1.59 12.05 17.81
C GLU A 22 -1.37 10.67 17.19
N ASN A 23 -0.14 10.38 16.76
CA ASN A 23 0.21 9.07 16.25
C ASN A 23 0.67 8.16 17.37
N VAL A 24 0.17 6.93 17.38
CA VAL A 24 0.58 5.88 18.32
C VAL A 24 1.29 4.79 17.55
N GLU A 25 2.56 4.60 17.85
CA GLU A 25 3.35 3.55 17.22
C GLU A 25 2.75 2.17 17.48
N TRP A 26 2.65 1.36 16.41
CA TRP A 26 2.04 0.02 16.52
C TRP A 26 2.79 -0.87 17.51
N GLY A 27 4.11 -0.71 17.63
CA GLY A 27 4.97 -1.43 18.56
C GLY A 27 4.86 -1.00 20.03
N ASP A 28 4.31 0.18 20.32
CA ASP A 28 4.13 0.68 21.69
C ASP A 28 2.87 0.08 22.35
N ALA A 29 3.01 -1.14 22.82
CA ALA A 29 1.92 -1.90 23.43
C ALA A 29 1.40 -1.26 24.73
N GLU A 30 2.27 -0.64 25.53
CA GLU A 30 1.89 -0.04 26.81
C GLU A 30 1.09 1.24 26.60
N LYS A 31 1.58 2.14 25.75
CA LYS A 31 0.84 3.36 25.37
C LYS A 31 -0.52 3.01 24.75
N ARG A 32 -0.57 2.01 23.88
CA ARG A 32 -1.84 1.53 23.30
C ARG A 32 -2.81 1.00 24.34
N LYS A 33 -2.37 0.21 25.31
CA LYS A 33 -3.21 -0.28 26.42
C LYS A 33 -3.77 0.85 27.27
N GLU A 34 -2.98 1.89 27.50
CA GLU A 34 -3.43 3.08 28.22
C GLU A 34 -4.51 3.83 27.44
N LEU A 35 -4.25 4.13 26.16
CA LEU A 35 -5.15 4.92 25.33
C LEU A 35 -6.47 4.18 25.03
N VAL A 36 -6.44 2.86 24.85
CA VAL A 36 -7.64 2.04 24.67
C VAL A 36 -8.61 2.15 25.84
N LYS A 37 -8.13 2.36 27.08
CA LYS A 37 -8.99 2.54 28.26
C LYS A 37 -9.78 3.86 28.23
N LYS A 38 -9.38 4.82 27.42
CA LYS A 38 -10.09 6.11 27.29
C LYS A 38 -11.40 5.99 26.52
N THR A 39 -11.59 4.92 25.75
CA THR A 39 -12.77 4.75 24.90
C THR A 39 -13.66 3.62 25.38
N PRO A 40 -15.01 3.75 25.28
CA PRO A 40 -15.92 2.69 25.67
C PRO A 40 -15.73 1.38 24.89
N THR A 41 -15.32 1.48 23.64
CA THR A 41 -15.14 0.34 22.71
C THR A 41 -13.73 -0.23 22.72
N GLY A 42 -12.77 0.47 23.33
CA GLY A 42 -11.36 0.06 23.30
C GLY A 42 -10.73 0.10 21.90
N THR A 43 -11.25 0.92 20.99
CA THR A 43 -10.85 0.95 19.57
C THR A 43 -10.30 2.31 19.15
N PHE A 44 -9.57 2.32 18.01
CA PHE A 44 -9.09 3.52 17.31
C PHE A 44 -9.78 3.64 15.94
N PRO A 45 -9.97 4.87 15.43
CA PRO A 45 -9.65 6.17 16.01
C PRO A 45 -10.62 6.58 17.13
N TYR A 46 -10.20 7.54 17.96
CA TYR A 46 -11.07 8.28 18.84
C TYR A 46 -10.69 9.77 18.82
N LEU A 47 -11.63 10.64 19.15
CA LEU A 47 -11.47 12.08 19.23
C LEU A 47 -11.66 12.54 20.68
N GLU A 48 -10.66 13.22 21.22
CA GLU A 48 -10.78 13.92 22.50
C GLU A 48 -11.27 15.34 22.27
N VAL A 49 -12.31 15.74 22.97
CA VAL A 49 -12.88 17.08 22.99
C VAL A 49 -13.09 17.52 24.42
N GLU A 50 -13.36 18.81 24.65
CA GLU A 50 -13.54 19.34 25.99
C GLU A 50 -14.65 18.60 26.78
N GLN A 51 -15.71 18.15 26.11
CA GLN A 51 -16.84 17.46 26.73
C GLN A 51 -16.57 15.96 26.98
N GLY A 52 -15.50 15.39 26.46
CA GLY A 52 -15.18 13.98 26.63
C GLY A 52 -14.55 13.33 25.40
N VAL A 53 -14.75 12.02 25.26
CA VAL A 53 -14.15 11.21 24.17
C VAL A 53 -15.25 10.64 23.27
N ILE A 54 -15.06 10.77 21.96
CA ILE A 54 -15.91 10.21 20.92
C ILE A 54 -15.14 9.09 20.23
N SER A 55 -15.67 7.87 20.21
CA SER A 55 -15.16 6.74 19.45
C SER A 55 -16.09 6.41 18.27
N GLU A 56 -15.66 5.51 17.39
CA GLU A 56 -16.26 5.15 16.11
C GLU A 56 -16.12 6.24 15.03
N SER A 57 -15.50 5.86 13.91
CA SER A 57 -15.16 6.82 12.84
C SER A 57 -16.39 7.61 12.36
N LYS A 58 -17.55 6.96 12.20
CA LYS A 58 -18.79 7.62 11.78
C LYS A 58 -19.24 8.70 12.76
N ALA A 59 -19.18 8.41 14.07
CA ALA A 59 -19.57 9.38 15.10
C ALA A 59 -18.62 10.58 15.13
N ILE A 60 -17.32 10.33 14.95
CA ILE A 60 -16.30 11.39 14.86
C ILE A 60 -16.55 12.26 13.61
N GLU A 61 -16.79 11.64 12.47
CA GLU A 61 -17.06 12.33 11.19
C GLU A 61 -18.32 13.20 11.28
N GLU A 62 -19.41 12.68 11.85
CA GLU A 62 -20.64 13.43 12.05
C GLU A 62 -20.43 14.60 13.03
N PHE A 63 -19.71 14.38 14.12
CA PHE A 63 -19.37 15.44 15.08
C PHE A 63 -18.51 16.54 14.44
N VAL A 64 -17.47 16.17 13.68
CA VAL A 64 -16.61 17.11 12.98
C VAL A 64 -17.41 17.92 11.94
N ALA A 65 -18.24 17.24 11.17
CA ALA A 65 -19.10 17.90 10.17
C ALA A 65 -20.09 18.85 10.82
N GLU A 66 -20.80 18.43 11.87
CA GLU A 66 -21.79 19.27 12.56
C GLU A 66 -21.15 20.51 13.20
N THR A 67 -19.92 20.36 13.70
CA THR A 67 -19.22 21.43 14.42
C THR A 67 -18.58 22.43 13.46
N TYR A 68 -17.97 21.97 12.36
CA TYR A 68 -17.09 22.81 11.54
C TYR A 68 -17.61 23.04 10.11
N LYS A 69 -18.41 22.13 9.56
CA LYS A 69 -18.91 22.25 8.18
C LYS A 69 -20.20 21.45 7.95
N LYS A 70 -21.32 22.02 8.36
CA LYS A 70 -22.66 21.37 8.30
C LYS A 70 -23.08 20.93 6.90
N GLU A 71 -22.56 21.57 5.86
CA GLU A 71 -22.85 21.22 4.46
C GLU A 71 -22.45 19.78 4.13
N LEU A 72 -21.46 19.21 4.85
CA LEU A 72 -21.08 17.79 4.71
C LEU A 72 -22.20 16.83 5.12
N LEU A 73 -23.20 17.31 5.89
CA LEU A 73 -24.37 16.54 6.35
C LEU A 73 -25.62 16.77 5.49
N GLY A 74 -25.53 17.61 4.43
CA GLY A 74 -26.68 18.01 3.60
C GLY A 74 -27.46 19.20 4.14
N GLY A 75 -28.23 19.86 3.26
CA GLY A 75 -28.95 21.08 3.57
C GLY A 75 -30.34 20.88 4.18
N ASN A 76 -30.86 19.64 4.18
CA ASN A 76 -32.18 19.32 4.69
C ASN A 76 -32.27 17.87 5.20
N ALA A 77 -33.39 17.52 5.85
CA ALA A 77 -33.58 16.19 6.44
C ALA A 77 -33.54 15.04 5.39
N PHE A 78 -34.01 15.29 4.18
CA PHE A 78 -34.00 14.28 3.14
C PHE A 78 -32.58 14.00 2.63
N GLU A 79 -31.80 15.04 2.35
CA GLU A 79 -30.39 14.89 1.98
C GLU A 79 -29.59 14.21 3.10
N LYS A 80 -29.82 14.59 4.37
CA LYS A 80 -29.22 13.92 5.52
C LYS A 80 -29.54 12.43 5.57
N ALA A 81 -30.79 12.04 5.27
CA ALA A 81 -31.19 10.64 5.18
C ALA A 81 -30.50 9.92 4.01
N GLN A 82 -30.38 10.56 2.84
CA GLN A 82 -29.66 10.00 1.70
C GLN A 82 -28.16 9.84 1.99
N ILE A 83 -27.51 10.80 2.64
CA ILE A 83 -26.12 10.68 3.08
C ILE A 83 -25.96 9.46 3.99
N ASN A 84 -26.80 9.33 5.01
CA ASN A 84 -26.77 8.18 5.90
C ASN A 84 -27.03 6.83 5.18
N GLN A 85 -27.88 6.81 4.17
CA GLN A 85 -28.10 5.64 3.31
C GLN A 85 -26.76 5.20 2.65
N TRP A 86 -26.05 6.13 2.02
CA TRP A 86 -24.78 5.82 1.36
C TRP A 86 -23.65 5.50 2.33
N LEU A 87 -23.61 6.14 3.50
CA LEU A 87 -22.68 5.79 4.59
C LEU A 87 -22.88 4.33 5.03
N ASN A 88 -24.11 3.92 5.28
CA ASN A 88 -24.42 2.55 5.69
C ASN A 88 -24.11 1.56 4.56
N PHE A 89 -24.48 1.88 3.32
CA PHE A 89 -24.14 1.02 2.17
C PHE A 89 -22.63 0.85 2.02
N ALA A 90 -21.83 1.93 2.15
CA ALA A 90 -20.39 1.85 2.09
C ALA A 90 -19.81 0.99 3.23
N LYS A 91 -20.26 1.20 4.47
CA LYS A 91 -19.67 0.55 5.64
C LYS A 91 -20.17 -0.88 5.87
N CYS A 92 -21.42 -1.18 5.58
CA CYS A 92 -21.98 -2.51 5.81
C CYS A 92 -21.79 -3.45 4.62
N GLU A 93 -21.93 -2.96 3.40
CA GLU A 93 -21.92 -3.78 2.20
C GLU A 93 -20.56 -3.75 1.50
N VAL A 94 -20.13 -2.56 1.03
CA VAL A 94 -18.92 -2.43 0.21
C VAL A 94 -17.65 -2.74 1.02
N TYR A 95 -17.57 -2.28 2.26
CA TYR A 95 -16.44 -2.53 3.15
C TYR A 95 -16.26 -4.03 3.48
N GLY A 96 -17.37 -4.76 3.63
CA GLY A 96 -17.33 -6.22 3.79
C GLY A 96 -16.64 -6.92 2.63
N CYS A 97 -16.94 -6.50 1.40
CA CYS A 97 -16.25 -6.98 0.20
C CYS A 97 -14.76 -6.59 0.18
N ALA A 98 -14.44 -5.35 0.54
CA ALA A 98 -13.05 -4.89 0.62
C ALA A 98 -12.24 -5.72 1.62
N ARG A 99 -12.79 -6.05 2.78
CA ARG A 99 -12.15 -6.90 3.78
C ARG A 99 -11.78 -8.27 3.23
N ASN A 100 -12.66 -8.90 2.47
CA ASN A 100 -12.45 -10.27 1.98
C ASN A 100 -11.59 -10.33 0.70
N ILE A 101 -11.55 -9.25 -0.10
CA ILE A 101 -10.81 -9.20 -1.36
C ILE A 101 -9.46 -8.51 -1.17
N VAL A 102 -9.45 -7.35 -0.49
CA VAL A 102 -8.30 -6.45 -0.42
C VAL A 102 -7.37 -6.77 0.77
N TYR A 103 -7.92 -7.03 1.96
CA TYR A 103 -7.11 -7.25 3.16
C TYR A 103 -6.16 -8.44 3.06
N PRO A 104 -6.52 -9.56 2.38
CA PRO A 104 -5.58 -10.64 2.11
C PRO A 104 -4.39 -10.21 1.22
N ILE A 105 -4.57 -9.21 0.34
CA ILE A 105 -3.46 -8.68 -0.48
C ILE A 105 -2.37 -8.10 0.43
N PHE A 106 -2.77 -7.43 1.51
CA PHE A 106 -1.86 -6.86 2.52
C PHE A 106 -1.38 -7.86 3.58
N GLY A 107 -1.85 -9.10 3.55
CA GLY A 107 -1.59 -10.05 4.63
C GLY A 107 -2.25 -9.67 5.97
N TRP A 108 -3.18 -8.71 5.99
CA TRP A 108 -3.90 -8.30 7.20
C TRP A 108 -4.88 -9.34 7.71
N CYS A 109 -5.30 -10.24 6.84
CA CYS A 109 -6.05 -11.45 7.20
C CYS A 109 -5.70 -12.60 6.25
N LYS A 110 -5.99 -13.82 6.70
CA LYS A 110 -5.79 -15.02 5.87
C LYS A 110 -6.77 -15.01 4.70
N TYR A 111 -6.28 -15.30 3.50
CA TYR A 111 -7.12 -15.45 2.32
C TYR A 111 -8.07 -16.64 2.45
N ASN A 112 -9.35 -16.39 2.25
CA ASN A 112 -10.40 -17.40 2.14
C ASN A 112 -11.04 -17.29 0.76
N LYS A 113 -10.82 -18.30 -0.08
CA LYS A 113 -11.31 -18.32 -1.46
C LYS A 113 -12.82 -18.22 -1.55
N GLU A 114 -13.56 -18.95 -0.70
CA GLU A 114 -15.03 -18.96 -0.72
C GLU A 114 -15.62 -17.59 -0.40
N GLU A 115 -15.12 -16.94 0.66
CA GLU A 115 -15.55 -15.60 1.04
C GLU A 115 -15.13 -14.54 0.01
N ALA A 116 -13.96 -14.68 -0.59
CA ALA A 116 -13.51 -13.80 -1.67
C ALA A 116 -14.38 -13.96 -2.93
N ASP A 117 -14.76 -15.19 -3.30
CA ASP A 117 -15.62 -15.45 -4.46
C ASP A 117 -17.05 -14.89 -4.22
N LYS A 118 -17.61 -15.05 -3.01
CA LYS A 118 -18.90 -14.43 -2.62
C LYS A 118 -18.81 -12.90 -2.71
N SER A 119 -17.75 -12.31 -2.16
CA SER A 119 -17.53 -10.87 -2.17
C SER A 119 -17.29 -10.32 -3.58
N ASN A 120 -16.58 -11.07 -4.44
CA ASN A 120 -16.40 -10.72 -5.85
C ASN A 120 -17.73 -10.73 -6.65
N LYS A 121 -18.67 -11.59 -6.28
CA LYS A 121 -20.02 -11.58 -6.85
C LYS A 121 -20.80 -10.35 -6.35
N ALA A 122 -20.83 -10.14 -5.04
CA ALA A 122 -21.57 -9.04 -4.42
C ALA A 122 -21.08 -7.66 -4.90
N ILE A 123 -19.75 -7.45 -4.94
CA ILE A 123 -19.19 -6.16 -5.36
C ILE A 123 -19.54 -5.81 -6.81
N LYS A 124 -19.71 -6.79 -7.70
CA LYS A 124 -20.17 -6.55 -9.08
C LYS A 124 -21.59 -5.99 -9.14
N ASP A 125 -22.46 -6.44 -8.27
CA ASP A 125 -23.84 -5.94 -8.20
C ASP A 125 -23.86 -4.55 -7.51
N TYR A 126 -23.07 -4.34 -6.47
CA TYR A 126 -22.91 -3.03 -5.83
C TYR A 126 -22.36 -1.97 -6.79
N ILE A 127 -21.37 -2.32 -7.61
CA ILE A 127 -20.86 -1.41 -8.65
C ILE A 127 -21.96 -0.96 -9.61
N LYS A 128 -22.86 -1.84 -10.04
CA LYS A 128 -23.98 -1.46 -10.92
C LYS A 128 -24.89 -0.42 -10.25
N VAL A 129 -25.16 -0.59 -8.97
CA VAL A 129 -25.95 0.38 -8.18
C VAL A 129 -25.25 1.73 -8.12
N LEU A 130 -23.94 1.74 -7.84
CA LEU A 130 -23.14 2.97 -7.79
C LEU A 130 -23.05 3.65 -9.16
N GLU A 131 -22.84 2.86 -10.22
CA GLU A 131 -22.71 3.34 -11.59
C GLU A 131 -23.99 4.01 -12.07
N GLU A 132 -25.17 3.39 -11.85
CA GLU A 132 -26.46 3.98 -12.20
C GLU A 132 -26.77 5.21 -11.34
N HIS A 133 -26.44 5.17 -10.04
CA HIS A 133 -26.66 6.30 -9.16
C HIS A 133 -25.88 7.55 -9.57
N LEU A 134 -24.62 7.39 -9.96
CA LEU A 134 -23.72 8.50 -10.33
C LEU A 134 -23.91 8.99 -11.76
N LYS A 135 -24.76 8.34 -12.54
CA LYS A 135 -25.06 8.77 -13.92
C LYS A 135 -25.61 10.19 -13.96
N GLY A 136 -24.85 11.09 -14.59
CA GLY A 136 -25.19 12.50 -14.68
C GLY A 136 -25.08 13.29 -13.36
N LYS A 137 -24.45 12.69 -12.32
CA LYS A 137 -24.22 13.35 -11.04
C LYS A 137 -22.72 13.53 -10.78
N LYS A 138 -22.39 14.63 -10.13
CA LYS A 138 -21.02 14.92 -9.70
C LYS A 138 -20.70 14.32 -8.33
N TYR A 139 -21.68 14.20 -7.45
CA TYR A 139 -21.55 13.71 -6.07
C TYR A 139 -22.69 12.76 -5.72
N PHE A 140 -22.55 12.01 -4.64
CA PHE A 140 -23.58 11.07 -4.17
C PHE A 140 -24.87 11.75 -3.75
N VAL A 141 -24.78 12.92 -3.10
CA VAL A 141 -25.94 13.68 -2.64
C VAL A 141 -25.69 15.16 -2.90
N GLY A 142 -26.66 15.83 -3.51
CA GLY A 142 -26.58 17.25 -3.78
C GLY A 142 -25.52 17.63 -4.84
N ASN A 143 -24.99 18.85 -4.72
CA ASN A 143 -24.07 19.44 -5.68
C ASN A 143 -22.66 19.73 -5.11
N ALA A 144 -22.37 19.24 -3.91
CA ALA A 144 -21.10 19.41 -3.22
C ALA A 144 -20.68 18.11 -2.52
N VAL A 145 -19.41 18.02 -2.15
CA VAL A 145 -18.90 16.88 -1.37
C VAL A 145 -19.63 16.78 -0.05
N THR A 146 -20.07 15.57 0.28
CA THR A 146 -20.72 15.22 1.55
C THR A 146 -19.98 14.08 2.24
N LEU A 147 -20.37 13.69 3.45
CA LEU A 147 -19.79 12.50 4.10
C LEU A 147 -20.02 11.23 3.28
N ALA A 148 -21.08 11.16 2.44
CA ALA A 148 -21.31 10.04 1.54
C ALA A 148 -20.15 9.87 0.56
N ASP A 149 -19.66 10.97 -0.02
CA ASP A 149 -18.53 10.97 -0.95
C ASP A 149 -17.22 10.60 -0.24
N ILE A 150 -16.98 11.16 0.93
CA ILE A 150 -15.76 10.94 1.71
C ILE A 150 -15.61 9.45 2.08
N VAL A 151 -16.66 8.87 2.65
CA VAL A 151 -16.64 7.47 3.12
C VAL A 151 -16.58 6.50 1.95
N MET A 152 -17.40 6.73 0.91
CA MET A 152 -17.39 5.86 -0.27
C MET A 152 -16.05 5.91 -1.00
N PHE A 153 -15.43 7.10 -1.13
CA PHE A 153 -14.11 7.26 -1.72
C PHE A 153 -13.06 6.45 -0.94
N ASN A 154 -13.05 6.56 0.39
CA ASN A 154 -12.09 5.82 1.21
C ASN A 154 -12.24 4.30 1.06
N VAL A 155 -13.47 3.78 1.05
CA VAL A 155 -13.73 2.34 0.89
C VAL A 155 -13.35 1.84 -0.51
N LEU A 156 -13.71 2.57 -1.56
CA LEU A 156 -13.42 2.18 -2.94
C LEU A 156 -11.95 2.35 -3.32
N ARG A 157 -11.21 3.22 -2.64
CA ARG A 157 -9.82 3.55 -2.97
C ARG A 157 -8.93 2.32 -3.16
N PHE A 158 -9.04 1.35 -2.29
CA PHE A 158 -8.24 0.13 -2.40
C PHE A 158 -8.60 -0.72 -3.64
N PHE A 159 -9.87 -0.74 -4.02
CA PHE A 159 -10.26 -1.43 -5.25
C PHE A 159 -9.66 -0.75 -6.49
N PHE A 160 -9.69 0.59 -6.53
CA PHE A 160 -9.10 1.36 -7.61
C PHE A 160 -7.57 1.23 -7.68
N GLN A 161 -6.91 1.07 -6.53
CA GLN A 161 -5.45 0.98 -6.45
C GLN A 161 -4.90 -0.43 -6.63
N LEU A 162 -5.69 -1.49 -6.39
CA LEU A 162 -5.18 -2.87 -6.25
C LEU A 162 -5.90 -3.91 -7.12
N VAL A 163 -7.14 -3.64 -7.51
CA VAL A 163 -8.01 -4.68 -8.09
C VAL A 163 -8.56 -4.27 -9.45
N TRP A 164 -9.11 -3.06 -9.57
CA TRP A 164 -9.84 -2.62 -10.76
C TRP A 164 -8.91 -2.00 -11.80
N VAL A 165 -8.50 -2.82 -12.75
CA VAL A 165 -7.65 -2.41 -13.87
C VAL A 165 -8.35 -1.46 -14.82
N GLU A 166 -7.60 -0.76 -15.68
CA GLU A 166 -8.09 0.27 -16.57
C GLU A 166 -9.28 -0.17 -17.44
N GLY A 167 -9.20 -1.35 -18.05
CA GLY A 167 -10.28 -1.89 -18.88
C GLY A 167 -11.58 -2.07 -18.11
N MET A 168 -11.52 -2.50 -16.84
CA MET A 168 -12.70 -2.59 -15.99
C MET A 168 -13.25 -1.21 -15.65
N ARG A 169 -12.40 -0.26 -15.26
CA ARG A 169 -12.80 1.11 -14.95
C ARG A 169 -13.48 1.82 -16.12
N LYS A 170 -12.93 1.66 -17.34
CA LYS A 170 -13.49 2.28 -18.54
C LYS A 170 -14.81 1.65 -19.02
N ASN A 171 -14.92 0.32 -18.94
CA ASN A 171 -16.01 -0.40 -19.57
C ASN A 171 -17.18 -0.71 -18.63
N LEU A 172 -16.93 -0.87 -17.33
CA LEU A 172 -17.95 -1.31 -16.37
C LEU A 172 -18.35 -0.24 -15.36
N LEU A 173 -17.50 0.77 -15.13
CA LEU A 173 -17.75 1.80 -14.13
C LEU A 173 -17.26 3.20 -14.54
N PRO A 174 -17.64 3.70 -15.73
CA PRO A 174 -17.19 5.00 -16.20
C PRO A 174 -17.66 6.17 -15.31
N ASN A 175 -18.90 6.16 -14.78
CA ASN A 175 -19.42 7.24 -13.93
C ASN A 175 -18.76 7.19 -12.54
N VAL A 176 -18.63 6.01 -11.93
CA VAL A 176 -17.89 5.81 -10.67
C VAL A 176 -16.44 6.23 -10.84
N THR A 177 -15.81 5.92 -11.99
CA THR A 177 -14.42 6.31 -12.25
C THR A 177 -14.27 7.82 -12.40
N ALA A 178 -15.18 8.48 -13.08
CA ALA A 178 -15.17 9.94 -13.20
C ALA A 178 -15.29 10.63 -11.83
N TRP A 179 -16.27 10.21 -11.02
CA TRP A 179 -16.44 10.68 -9.65
C TRP A 179 -15.21 10.39 -8.78
N PHE A 180 -14.68 9.17 -8.84
CA PHE A 180 -13.49 8.79 -8.07
C PHE A 180 -12.27 9.62 -8.45
N THR A 181 -12.09 9.90 -9.75
CA THR A 181 -10.99 10.73 -10.26
C THR A 181 -11.11 12.18 -9.78
N GLU A 182 -12.32 12.72 -9.73
CA GLU A 182 -12.56 14.04 -9.14
C GLU A 182 -12.17 14.06 -7.66
N MET A 183 -12.64 13.07 -6.88
CA MET A 183 -12.35 12.97 -5.44
C MET A 183 -10.86 12.79 -5.16
N MET A 184 -10.16 11.91 -5.87
CA MET A 184 -8.75 11.64 -5.60
C MET A 184 -7.82 12.83 -5.89
N ASN A 185 -8.25 13.77 -6.74
CA ASN A 185 -7.49 14.96 -7.11
C ASN A 185 -7.85 16.19 -6.27
N THR A 186 -8.78 16.08 -5.32
CA THR A 186 -9.04 17.18 -4.39
C THR A 186 -7.81 17.46 -3.53
N PRO A 187 -7.51 18.75 -3.21
CA PRO A 187 -6.39 19.10 -2.33
C PRO A 187 -6.43 18.34 -0.98
N GLU A 188 -7.64 18.13 -0.45
CA GLU A 188 -7.89 17.42 0.80
C GLU A 188 -7.49 15.93 0.68
N ALA A 189 -7.90 15.25 -0.40
CA ALA A 189 -7.52 13.85 -0.62
C ALA A 189 -6.02 13.71 -0.86
N VAL A 190 -5.41 14.58 -1.66
CA VAL A 190 -3.96 14.60 -1.88
C VAL A 190 -3.19 14.85 -0.57
N LYS A 191 -3.70 15.71 0.30
CA LYS A 191 -3.08 15.97 1.61
C LYS A 191 -3.11 14.75 2.54
N VAL A 192 -4.20 13.97 2.52
CA VAL A 192 -4.38 12.80 3.40
C VAL A 192 -3.71 11.54 2.86
N TYR A 193 -3.85 11.27 1.57
CA TYR A 193 -3.44 10.00 0.96
C TYR A 193 -2.14 10.10 0.14
N GLY A 194 -1.71 11.33 -0.19
CA GLY A 194 -0.69 11.52 -1.20
C GLY A 194 -1.22 11.21 -2.60
N ARG A 195 -0.31 10.89 -3.51
CA ARG A 195 -0.68 10.50 -4.87
C ARG A 195 -1.42 9.16 -4.88
N THR A 196 -2.68 9.17 -5.35
CA THR A 196 -3.45 7.94 -5.56
C THR A 196 -3.13 7.38 -6.94
N VAL A 197 -2.43 6.24 -6.97
CA VAL A 197 -2.05 5.58 -8.23
C VAL A 197 -3.03 4.47 -8.54
N LEU A 198 -3.64 4.53 -9.74
CA LEU A 198 -4.67 3.58 -10.17
C LEU A 198 -4.05 2.26 -10.64
N CYS A 199 -4.74 1.16 -10.34
CA CYS A 199 -4.30 -0.20 -10.65
C CYS A 199 -4.17 -0.43 -12.17
N LYS A 200 -3.00 -0.87 -12.61
CA LYS A 200 -2.74 -1.39 -13.96
C LYS A 200 -2.80 -2.92 -13.99
N LEU A 201 -2.38 -3.57 -12.89
CA LEU A 201 -2.38 -5.02 -12.73
C LEU A 201 -3.02 -5.41 -11.40
N THR A 202 -4.06 -6.26 -11.42
CA THR A 202 -4.71 -6.77 -10.22
C THR A 202 -3.73 -7.54 -9.33
N LEU A 203 -3.58 -7.11 -8.08
CA LEU A 203 -2.73 -7.79 -7.12
C LEU A 203 -3.39 -9.06 -6.58
N LYS A 204 -2.55 -10.05 -6.28
CA LYS A 204 -2.98 -11.33 -5.69
C LYS A 204 -2.90 -11.26 -4.17
N PRO A 205 -3.71 -12.08 -3.46
CA PRO A 205 -3.56 -12.25 -2.01
C PRO A 205 -2.14 -12.67 -1.63
N TYR A 206 -1.64 -12.10 -0.54
CA TYR A 206 -0.37 -12.51 0.05
C TYR A 206 -0.47 -13.95 0.57
N VAL A 207 0.45 -14.79 0.13
CA VAL A 207 0.62 -16.15 0.63
C VAL A 207 1.89 -16.19 1.45
N ALA A 208 1.75 -16.29 2.78
CA ALA A 208 2.92 -16.43 3.63
C ALA A 208 3.76 -17.65 3.23
N PRO A 209 5.10 -17.56 3.20
CA PRO A 209 5.95 -18.70 2.93
C PRO A 209 5.68 -19.78 3.98
N GLU A 210 5.26 -20.96 3.55
CA GLU A 210 5.02 -22.10 4.46
C GLU A 210 6.33 -22.48 5.16
N LYS A 211 6.30 -22.50 6.50
CA LYS A 211 7.41 -23.04 7.30
C LYS A 211 7.59 -24.53 6.90
N LYS A 212 8.78 -24.86 6.41
CA LYS A 212 9.11 -26.20 5.88
C LYS A 212 8.94 -27.38 6.87
N GLU A 213 8.58 -27.15 8.11
CA GLU A 213 8.44 -28.20 9.13
C GLU A 213 7.08 -28.91 9.17
N GLU A 214 6.01 -28.29 8.65
CA GLU A 214 4.68 -28.94 8.68
C GLU A 214 4.40 -29.84 7.48
N LYS A 215 5.05 -29.61 6.33
CA LYS A 215 4.84 -30.46 5.12
C LYS A 215 5.26 -31.92 5.30
N LYS A 216 6.26 -32.23 6.12
CA LYS A 216 6.69 -33.62 6.31
C LYS A 216 5.70 -34.54 7.03
N LYS A 217 4.69 -33.98 7.70
CA LYS A 217 3.63 -34.77 8.38
C LYS A 217 2.34 -34.92 7.58
N GLU A 218 2.06 -34.02 6.65
CA GLU A 218 0.86 -34.10 5.81
C GLU A 218 1.08 -34.86 4.49
N GLU A 219 2.26 -34.78 3.90
CA GLU A 219 2.58 -35.51 2.67
C GLU A 219 2.56 -37.04 2.88
N LYS A 220 2.98 -37.53 4.06
CA LYS A 220 2.86 -38.98 4.39
C LYS A 220 1.43 -39.50 4.57
N LYS A 221 0.43 -38.63 4.66
CA LYS A 221 -0.99 -39.03 4.78
C LYS A 221 -1.79 -38.83 3.50
N LYS A 222 -1.25 -38.19 2.48
CA LYS A 222 -1.95 -37.89 1.21
C LYS A 222 -1.46 -38.70 -0.01
N GLU A 223 -0.36 -39.42 0.12
CA GLU A 223 0.12 -40.31 -0.97
C GLU A 223 -0.69 -41.59 -1.18
N GLU A 224 -1.57 -41.95 -0.22
CA GLU A 224 -2.42 -43.14 -0.35
C GLU A 224 -3.79 -42.96 -1.02
N GLN A 225 -4.18 -41.72 -1.39
CA GLN A 225 -5.45 -41.48 -2.09
C GLN A 225 -5.35 -40.32 -3.08
N LYS A 226 -4.97 -40.55 -4.30
CA LYS A 226 -5.50 -39.90 -5.52
C LYS A 226 -4.62 -40.14 -6.76
N GLU A 227 -4.84 -41.23 -7.42
CA GLU A 227 -4.74 -41.30 -8.89
C GLU A 227 -6.14 -40.94 -9.42
N VAL A 228 -6.33 -39.76 -9.96
CA VAL A 228 -7.26 -39.46 -11.08
C VAL A 228 -6.86 -38.10 -11.67
N ALA A 229 -6.77 -38.04 -12.97
CA ALA A 229 -6.22 -37.03 -13.85
C ALA A 229 -6.80 -35.62 -13.68
N GLU A 230 -5.92 -34.62 -13.66
CA GLU A 230 -6.16 -33.29 -14.22
C GLU A 230 -4.97 -32.89 -15.09
N GLU A 231 -5.27 -32.46 -16.33
CA GLU A 231 -4.29 -31.98 -17.30
C GLU A 231 -3.52 -30.75 -16.73
N PRO A 232 -2.20 -30.66 -16.95
CA PRO A 232 -1.41 -29.56 -16.42
C PRO A 232 -1.69 -28.27 -17.22
N LYS A 233 -2.38 -27.30 -16.58
CA LYS A 233 -2.40 -25.93 -17.08
C LYS A 233 -0.97 -25.41 -17.17
N LYS A 234 -0.50 -25.08 -18.39
CA LYS A 234 0.81 -24.50 -18.66
C LYS A 234 1.03 -23.29 -17.74
N LYS A 235 1.94 -23.41 -16.78
CA LYS A 235 2.44 -22.27 -15.99
C LYS A 235 3.06 -21.28 -16.98
N LYS A 236 2.60 -20.02 -16.99
CA LYS A 236 3.29 -18.96 -17.72
C LYS A 236 4.69 -18.84 -17.11
N VAL A 237 5.70 -19.17 -17.89
CA VAL A 237 7.11 -19.01 -17.49
C VAL A 237 7.38 -17.50 -17.40
N ASN A 238 8.01 -17.05 -16.32
CA ASN A 238 8.37 -15.64 -16.19
C ASN A 238 9.57 -15.37 -17.13
N PRO A 239 9.56 -14.31 -17.96
CA PRO A 239 10.67 -13.97 -18.85
C PRO A 239 12.04 -13.89 -18.14
N LEU A 240 12.04 -13.54 -16.84
CA LEU A 240 13.26 -13.50 -16.03
C LEU A 240 13.86 -14.90 -15.73
N ASP A 241 13.05 -15.95 -15.81
CA ASP A 241 13.54 -17.34 -15.67
C ASP A 241 14.20 -17.83 -16.96
N GLU A 242 13.95 -17.18 -18.10
CA GLU A 242 14.53 -17.53 -19.42
C GLU A 242 15.88 -16.82 -19.67
N LEU A 243 16.29 -15.90 -18.80
CA LEU A 243 17.57 -15.21 -18.93
C LEU A 243 18.74 -16.19 -18.80
N PRO A 244 19.87 -15.98 -19.55
CA PRO A 244 21.06 -16.82 -19.48
C PRO A 244 21.53 -17.03 -18.03
N ALA A 245 22.01 -18.22 -17.71
CA ALA A 245 22.52 -18.52 -16.37
C ALA A 245 23.60 -17.50 -15.95
N SER A 246 23.56 -17.07 -14.72
CA SER A 246 24.58 -16.20 -14.11
C SER A 246 25.46 -17.01 -13.17
N THR A 247 26.72 -16.59 -13.04
CA THR A 247 27.64 -17.14 -12.04
C THR A 247 27.35 -16.59 -10.64
N PHE A 248 26.53 -15.53 -10.53
CA PHE A 248 26.14 -14.94 -9.26
C PHE A 248 24.82 -15.56 -8.78
N GLU A 249 24.87 -16.20 -7.61
CA GLU A 249 23.71 -16.84 -6.99
C GLU A 249 23.01 -15.87 -6.01
N LEU A 250 21.95 -15.22 -6.46
CA LEU A 250 21.22 -14.21 -5.71
C LEU A 250 20.73 -14.71 -4.34
N GLU A 251 20.14 -15.89 -4.26
CA GLU A 251 19.60 -16.42 -2.99
C GLU A 251 20.70 -16.76 -1.98
N GLN A 252 21.87 -17.21 -2.44
CA GLN A 252 23.03 -17.41 -1.57
C GLN A 252 23.56 -16.06 -1.07
N PHE A 253 23.70 -15.08 -1.98
CA PHE A 253 24.11 -13.73 -1.62
C PHE A 253 23.19 -13.12 -0.56
N LYS A 254 21.87 -13.18 -0.73
CA LYS A 254 20.91 -12.66 0.25
C LYS A 254 21.15 -13.25 1.63
N ARG A 255 21.28 -14.58 1.73
CA ARG A 255 21.52 -15.26 3.00
C ARG A 255 22.82 -14.80 3.64
N ASP A 256 23.91 -14.78 2.88
CA ASP A 256 25.22 -14.43 3.36
C ASP A 256 25.31 -12.97 3.79
N PHE A 257 24.74 -12.07 2.97
CA PHE A 257 24.73 -10.64 3.23
C PHE A 257 23.88 -10.27 4.47
N LEU A 258 22.67 -10.84 4.59
CA LEU A 258 21.78 -10.51 5.69
C LEU A 258 22.30 -11.05 7.03
N ASN A 259 22.88 -12.24 7.04
CA ASN A 259 23.41 -12.88 8.24
C ASN A 259 24.80 -12.36 8.66
N ASN A 260 25.51 -11.66 7.78
CA ASN A 260 26.83 -11.11 8.10
C ASN A 260 26.69 -9.85 8.96
N LYS A 261 27.28 -9.88 10.16
CA LYS A 261 27.30 -8.71 11.06
C LYS A 261 28.25 -7.61 10.59
N ASP A 262 29.33 -7.98 9.91
CA ASP A 262 30.25 -7.03 9.27
C ASP A 262 29.80 -6.75 7.84
N LYS A 263 29.11 -5.62 7.68
CA LYS A 263 28.57 -5.22 6.39
C LYS A 263 29.65 -4.80 5.38
N LYS A 264 30.85 -4.40 5.85
CA LYS A 264 31.99 -4.11 4.97
C LYS A 264 32.54 -5.39 4.34
N ASP A 265 32.78 -6.42 5.17
CA ASP A 265 33.18 -7.73 4.65
C ASP A 265 32.12 -8.32 3.70
N ALA A 266 30.84 -8.15 4.02
CA ALA A 266 29.75 -8.59 3.15
C ALA A 266 29.78 -7.89 1.77
N MET A 267 30.08 -6.58 1.72
CA MET A 267 30.21 -5.83 0.49
C MET A 267 31.46 -6.22 -0.31
N GLU A 268 32.59 -6.47 0.35
CA GLU A 268 33.79 -6.96 -0.35
C GLU A 268 33.55 -8.33 -1.02
N LYS A 269 32.85 -9.23 -0.34
CA LYS A 269 32.44 -10.54 -0.89
C LYS A 269 31.47 -10.37 -2.05
N PHE A 270 30.51 -9.46 -1.92
CA PHE A 270 29.57 -9.12 -2.99
C PHE A 270 30.30 -8.66 -4.25
N TRP A 271 31.20 -7.66 -4.15
CA TRP A 271 31.93 -7.16 -5.32
C TRP A 271 32.80 -8.18 -6.01
N LYS A 272 33.35 -9.15 -5.25
CA LYS A 272 34.12 -10.26 -5.83
C LYS A 272 33.25 -11.25 -6.61
N ALA A 273 32.00 -11.42 -6.22
CA ALA A 273 31.07 -12.38 -6.80
C ALA A 273 30.15 -11.77 -7.86
N TYR A 274 29.96 -10.44 -7.86
CA TYR A 274 29.00 -9.75 -8.70
C TYR A 274 29.21 -9.99 -10.20
N ASP A 275 28.15 -10.39 -10.89
CA ASP A 275 28.14 -10.62 -12.34
C ASP A 275 27.38 -9.50 -13.07
N PRO A 276 28.09 -8.52 -13.69
CA PRO A 276 27.46 -7.39 -14.40
C PRO A 276 26.75 -7.81 -15.70
N LYS A 277 26.94 -9.03 -16.19
CA LYS A 277 26.21 -9.58 -17.34
C LYS A 277 24.89 -10.24 -16.93
N GLY A 278 24.82 -10.70 -15.70
CA GLY A 278 23.64 -11.35 -15.14
C GLY A 278 22.73 -10.42 -14.34
N TYR A 279 23.29 -9.30 -13.83
CA TYR A 279 22.58 -8.37 -12.96
C TYR A 279 22.93 -6.91 -13.26
N SER A 280 22.00 -6.02 -12.92
CA SER A 280 22.20 -4.57 -13.01
C SER A 280 21.76 -3.88 -11.72
N ILE A 281 22.41 -2.76 -11.39
CA ILE A 281 22.14 -2.01 -10.17
C ILE A 281 21.60 -0.62 -10.54
N TRP A 282 20.57 -0.19 -9.81
CA TRP A 282 19.81 1.00 -10.09
C TRP A 282 19.50 1.76 -8.82
N TRP A 283 19.72 3.07 -8.86
CA TRP A 283 19.20 4.00 -7.86
C TRP A 283 17.81 4.46 -8.26
N MET A 284 16.91 4.56 -7.31
CA MET A 284 15.51 4.94 -7.52
C MET A 284 15.06 5.93 -6.46
N GLU A 285 14.36 6.98 -6.87
CA GLU A 285 13.75 7.98 -6.00
C GLU A 285 12.31 8.27 -6.41
N TYR A 286 11.40 8.30 -5.44
CA TYR A 286 10.01 8.68 -5.67
C TYR A 286 9.87 10.18 -5.86
N GLN A 287 9.24 10.60 -6.96
CA GLN A 287 8.92 12.00 -7.27
C GLN A 287 7.72 12.46 -6.44
N LYS A 288 8.00 12.88 -5.21
CA LYS A 288 6.96 13.29 -4.25
C LYS A 288 6.22 14.55 -4.71
N LEU A 289 4.94 14.64 -4.38
CA LEU A 289 4.17 15.87 -4.49
C LEU A 289 4.59 16.87 -3.39
N PRO A 290 4.34 18.19 -3.55
CA PRO A 290 4.70 19.20 -2.53
C PRO A 290 4.08 18.94 -1.14
N THR A 291 2.97 18.22 -1.10
CA THR A 291 2.25 17.86 0.14
C THR A 291 2.74 16.57 0.76
N GLU A 292 3.52 15.76 0.03
CA GLU A 292 4.08 14.49 0.50
C GLU A 292 5.42 14.69 1.22
N GLY A 293 5.87 13.66 1.94
CA GLY A 293 7.14 13.70 2.66
C GLY A 293 7.15 14.60 3.90
N LYS A 294 6.00 15.01 4.41
CA LYS A 294 5.92 15.91 5.58
C LYS A 294 5.95 15.16 6.89
N VAL A 295 5.39 13.96 6.93
CA VAL A 295 5.20 13.16 8.16
C VAL A 295 5.75 11.76 7.91
N LEU A 296 6.61 11.26 8.81
CA LEU A 296 7.32 9.99 8.67
C LEU A 296 6.36 8.83 8.38
N PHE A 297 5.39 8.59 9.25
CA PHE A 297 4.51 7.41 9.10
C PHE A 297 3.68 7.41 7.81
N ARG A 298 3.33 8.59 7.26
CA ARG A 298 2.64 8.69 5.95
C ARG A 298 3.59 8.29 4.82
N THR A 299 4.82 8.77 4.88
CA THR A 299 5.86 8.47 3.90
C THR A 299 6.25 6.99 3.95
N SER A 300 6.39 6.42 5.15
CA SER A 300 6.65 4.99 5.38
C SER A 300 5.51 4.10 4.83
N ASN A 301 4.26 4.51 5.01
CA ASN A 301 3.13 3.79 4.42
C ASN A 301 3.19 3.79 2.88
N SER A 302 3.54 4.93 2.27
CA SER A 302 3.69 5.02 0.80
C SER A 302 4.83 4.14 0.30
N LYS A 303 5.98 4.11 1.02
CA LYS A 303 7.10 3.20 0.76
C LYS A 303 6.65 1.73 0.84
N SER A 304 6.02 1.34 1.95
CA SER A 304 5.60 -0.04 2.17
C SER A 304 4.56 -0.50 1.14
N PHE A 305 3.65 0.38 0.74
CA PHE A 305 2.68 0.10 -0.32
C PHE A 305 3.36 -0.14 -1.68
N PHE A 306 4.39 0.64 -2.01
CA PHE A 306 5.19 0.43 -3.21
C PHE A 306 5.93 -0.92 -3.17
N LEU A 307 6.63 -1.22 -2.07
CA LEU A 307 7.38 -2.47 -1.91
C LEU A 307 6.45 -3.70 -2.00
N GLN A 308 5.27 -3.64 -1.40
CA GLN A 308 4.30 -4.71 -1.44
C GLN A 308 3.83 -5.04 -2.87
N LYS A 309 3.66 -4.03 -3.71
CA LYS A 309 3.33 -4.24 -5.11
C LYS A 309 4.43 -4.98 -5.88
N LEU A 310 5.68 -4.91 -5.43
CA LEU A 310 6.83 -5.59 -6.02
C LEU A 310 7.11 -6.98 -5.43
N ASP A 311 6.30 -7.45 -4.49
CA ASP A 311 6.54 -8.67 -3.72
C ASP A 311 6.75 -9.92 -4.60
N SER A 312 6.06 -10.01 -5.74
CA SER A 312 6.21 -11.11 -6.71
C SER A 312 7.58 -11.17 -7.39
N PHE A 313 8.38 -10.10 -7.30
CA PHE A 313 9.71 -10.01 -7.91
C PHE A 313 10.86 -10.29 -6.94
N ARG A 314 10.57 -10.57 -5.66
CA ARG A 314 11.61 -10.81 -4.65
C ARG A 314 12.67 -11.81 -5.10
N LYS A 315 12.29 -12.91 -5.76
CA LYS A 315 13.25 -13.91 -6.21
C LYS A 315 14.21 -13.43 -7.32
N TYR A 316 13.95 -12.25 -7.92
CA TYR A 316 14.76 -11.71 -9.02
C TYR A 316 15.51 -10.45 -8.66
N CYS A 317 15.40 -9.98 -7.43
CA CYS A 317 16.04 -8.74 -7.00
C CYS A 317 16.53 -8.80 -5.56
N PHE A 318 17.39 -7.85 -5.22
CA PHE A 318 17.76 -7.45 -3.88
C PHE A 318 17.79 -5.93 -3.81
N ALA A 319 17.26 -5.35 -2.76
CA ALA A 319 17.30 -3.91 -2.58
C ALA A 319 17.40 -3.49 -1.13
N VAL A 320 17.87 -2.26 -0.92
CA VAL A 320 17.57 -1.46 0.25
C VAL A 320 16.73 -0.28 -0.22
N HIS A 321 15.58 -0.12 0.37
CA HIS A 321 14.64 0.95 0.02
C HIS A 321 14.08 1.56 1.30
N GLY A 322 14.02 2.88 1.37
CA GLY A 322 13.70 3.52 2.62
C GLY A 322 13.19 4.94 2.50
N VAL A 323 12.83 5.46 3.67
CA VAL A 323 12.53 6.87 3.90
C VAL A 323 13.77 7.53 4.47
N TYR A 324 14.19 8.61 3.84
CA TYR A 324 15.36 9.39 4.20
C TYR A 324 14.97 10.84 4.44
N GLY A 325 15.58 11.49 5.44
CA GLY A 325 15.34 12.90 5.77
C GLY A 325 14.88 13.11 7.20
N VAL A 326 14.19 14.21 7.42
CA VAL A 326 13.70 14.64 8.74
C VAL A 326 12.25 15.09 8.65
N GLU A 327 11.60 15.28 9.78
CA GLU A 327 10.21 15.77 9.85
C GLU A 327 10.04 17.04 9.01
N GLY A 328 9.04 17.02 8.14
CA GLY A 328 8.77 18.08 7.17
C GLY A 328 9.41 17.89 5.80
N ASP A 329 10.46 17.05 5.65
CA ASP A 329 11.17 16.83 4.37
C ASP A 329 11.74 15.42 4.23
N TYR A 330 10.85 14.43 4.20
CA TYR A 330 11.18 13.04 3.90
C TYR A 330 11.16 12.75 2.40
N GLU A 331 12.02 11.83 1.97
CA GLU A 331 12.10 11.30 0.61
C GLU A 331 12.12 9.78 0.65
N VAL A 332 11.56 9.14 -0.38
CA VAL A 332 11.58 7.68 -0.55
C VAL A 332 12.59 7.34 -1.64
N ARG A 333 13.66 6.66 -1.26
CA ARG A 333 14.79 6.31 -2.14
C ARG A 333 15.23 4.88 -1.91
N GLY A 334 16.02 4.35 -2.84
CA GLY A 334 16.65 3.04 -2.66
C GLY A 334 17.59 2.65 -3.76
N VAL A 335 18.41 1.65 -3.48
CA VAL A 335 19.31 1.01 -4.46
C VAL A 335 18.89 -0.43 -4.65
N TRP A 336 18.61 -0.76 -5.91
CA TRP A 336 18.03 -2.03 -6.36
C TRP A 336 18.97 -2.78 -7.28
N MET A 337 19.18 -4.04 -7.02
CA MET A 337 19.82 -4.97 -7.95
C MET A 337 18.77 -5.88 -8.57
N TRP A 338 18.71 -5.92 -9.89
CA TRP A 338 17.76 -6.72 -10.66
C TRP A 338 18.46 -7.78 -11.48
N ARG A 339 17.79 -8.93 -11.62
CA ARG A 339 18.19 -9.96 -12.59
C ARG A 339 18.07 -9.42 -14.00
N GLY A 340 19.16 -9.57 -14.81
CA GLY A 340 19.28 -8.99 -16.15
C GLY A 340 20.03 -7.65 -16.16
N THR A 341 20.35 -7.20 -17.34
CA THR A 341 21.13 -5.96 -17.57
C THR A 341 20.26 -4.71 -17.61
N GLU A 342 18.95 -4.87 -17.63
CA GLU A 342 17.95 -3.80 -17.62
C GLU A 342 16.87 -4.10 -16.57
N ILE A 343 16.15 -3.05 -16.17
CA ILE A 343 14.95 -3.23 -15.33
C ILE A 343 13.92 -4.02 -16.12
N PRO A 344 13.31 -5.07 -15.55
CA PRO A 344 12.29 -5.87 -16.21
C PRO A 344 11.14 -5.03 -16.74
N ASN A 345 10.60 -5.36 -17.93
CA ASN A 345 9.49 -4.60 -18.51
C ASN A 345 8.25 -4.64 -17.62
N GLU A 346 8.00 -5.74 -16.94
CA GLU A 346 6.90 -5.89 -15.98
C GLU A 346 6.99 -4.87 -14.83
N ILE A 347 8.22 -4.49 -14.45
CA ILE A 347 8.45 -3.43 -13.46
C ILE A 347 8.23 -2.05 -14.08
N LYS A 348 8.70 -1.82 -15.31
CA LYS A 348 8.49 -0.55 -16.02
C LYS A 348 7.01 -0.26 -16.30
N GLU A 349 6.22 -1.31 -16.52
CA GLU A 349 4.77 -1.24 -16.70
C GLU A 349 4.00 -1.10 -15.38
N HIS A 350 4.69 -1.20 -14.24
CA HIS A 350 4.07 -1.10 -12.93
C HIS A 350 3.52 0.31 -12.66
N ASP A 351 2.39 0.39 -11.95
CA ASP A 351 1.62 1.62 -11.70
C ASP A 351 2.46 2.78 -11.14
N ASN A 352 3.39 2.48 -10.24
CA ASN A 352 4.18 3.50 -9.54
C ASN A 352 5.47 3.86 -10.27
N PHE A 353 5.87 3.10 -11.28
CA PHE A 353 7.17 3.26 -11.93
C PHE A 353 7.31 4.58 -12.66
N GLU A 354 6.24 5.10 -13.23
CA GLU A 354 6.21 6.40 -13.91
C GLU A 354 6.50 7.60 -13.00
N TYR A 355 6.37 7.39 -11.67
CA TYR A 355 6.66 8.42 -10.65
C TYR A 355 8.02 8.22 -9.98
N MET A 356 8.90 7.38 -10.56
CA MET A 356 10.25 7.17 -10.07
C MET A 356 11.27 7.86 -10.96
N THR A 357 12.18 8.60 -10.35
CA THR A 357 13.45 8.96 -10.98
C THR A 357 14.38 7.78 -10.85
N ILE A 358 15.00 7.35 -11.95
CA ILE A 358 15.77 6.11 -12.01
C ILE A 358 17.10 6.37 -12.67
N LYS A 359 18.18 5.91 -12.05
CA LYS A 359 19.55 6.02 -12.56
C LYS A 359 20.21 4.64 -12.52
N LYS A 360 20.71 4.15 -13.66
CA LYS A 360 21.57 2.97 -13.71
C LYS A 360 22.93 3.32 -13.12
N LEU A 361 23.40 2.50 -12.19
CA LEU A 361 24.69 2.69 -11.54
C LEU A 361 25.77 1.90 -12.29
N ASP A 362 26.88 2.57 -12.55
CA ASP A 362 28.06 1.95 -13.17
C ASP A 362 29.05 1.54 -12.08
N VAL A 363 29.09 0.24 -11.79
CA VAL A 363 29.96 -0.33 -10.76
C VAL A 363 31.46 -0.13 -10.99
N ASN A 364 31.86 0.32 -12.18
CA ASN A 364 33.26 0.69 -12.46
C ASN A 364 33.58 2.12 -12.00
N LYS A 365 32.57 2.93 -11.68
CA LYS A 365 32.74 4.28 -11.13
C LYS A 365 32.81 4.23 -9.62
N PRO A 366 33.87 4.76 -9.00
CA PRO A 366 34.02 4.74 -7.55
C PRO A 366 32.86 5.41 -6.80
N GLU A 367 32.30 6.49 -7.35
CA GLU A 367 31.16 7.21 -6.78
C GLU A 367 29.88 6.36 -6.78
N ASP A 368 29.56 5.67 -7.88
CA ASP A 368 28.37 4.83 -7.98
C ASP A 368 28.54 3.58 -7.10
N LYS A 369 29.74 3.00 -7.03
CA LYS A 369 30.05 1.88 -6.15
C LYS A 369 29.90 2.26 -4.68
N LYS A 370 30.41 3.42 -4.27
CA LYS A 370 30.26 3.93 -2.92
C LYS A 370 28.78 4.18 -2.57
N LEU A 371 28.00 4.67 -3.53
CA LEU A 371 26.58 4.88 -3.34
C LEU A 371 25.85 3.56 -3.02
N VAL A 372 26.15 2.49 -3.74
CA VAL A 372 25.60 1.14 -3.43
C VAL A 372 25.99 0.70 -2.02
N GLU A 373 27.25 0.85 -1.65
CA GLU A 373 27.77 0.49 -0.31
C GLU A 373 27.05 1.30 0.78
N ASP A 374 26.93 2.61 0.60
CA ASP A 374 26.25 3.48 1.56
C ASP A 374 24.79 3.06 1.77
N TYR A 375 24.01 2.83 0.69
CA TYR A 375 22.62 2.40 0.82
C TYR A 375 22.47 1.03 1.44
N TRP A 376 23.34 0.07 1.13
CA TRP A 376 23.15 -1.31 1.58
C TRP A 376 23.70 -1.59 2.98
N THR A 377 24.51 -0.70 3.50
CA THR A 377 25.16 -0.89 4.82
C THR A 377 24.66 0.05 5.91
N LYS A 378 24.06 1.18 5.56
CA LYS A 378 23.60 2.23 6.46
C LYS A 378 22.08 2.20 6.57
N LEU A 379 21.56 1.61 7.65
CA LEU A 379 20.13 1.43 7.84
C LEU A 379 19.61 1.99 9.16
N ASN A 380 20.51 2.36 10.10
CA ASN A 380 20.11 2.82 11.41
C ASN A 380 19.72 4.30 11.39
N GLU A 381 18.87 4.73 12.29
CA GLU A 381 18.43 6.12 12.43
C GLU A 381 19.58 7.13 12.65
N THR A 382 20.73 6.64 13.12
CA THR A 382 21.97 7.44 13.29
C THR A 382 22.77 7.58 12.00
N ASP A 383 22.46 6.80 10.98
CA ASP A 383 23.19 6.79 9.71
C ASP A 383 22.68 7.89 8.77
N GLU A 384 23.55 8.30 7.86
CA GLU A 384 23.23 9.24 6.79
C GLU A 384 23.67 8.70 5.43
N VAL A 385 22.81 8.85 4.43
CA VAL A 385 23.08 8.53 3.03
C VAL A 385 22.73 9.74 2.18
N GLU A 386 23.66 10.16 1.29
CA GLU A 386 23.51 11.38 0.48
C GLU A 386 23.14 12.64 1.30
N GLY A 387 23.69 12.76 2.54
CA GLY A 387 23.43 13.89 3.44
C GLY A 387 22.02 13.89 4.08
N ARG A 388 21.28 12.77 4.00
CA ARG A 388 19.96 12.60 4.61
C ARG A 388 19.98 11.48 5.63
N LYS A 389 19.36 11.71 6.78
CA LYS A 389 19.21 10.71 7.84
C LYS A 389 18.35 9.54 7.39
N CYS A 390 18.71 8.33 7.79
CA CYS A 390 17.89 7.15 7.63
C CYS A 390 16.72 7.22 8.64
N ALA A 391 15.49 7.26 8.17
CA ALA A 391 14.30 7.41 9.02
C ALA A 391 13.48 6.11 9.11
N ASP A 392 13.34 5.37 8.00
CA ASP A 392 12.67 4.07 7.96
C ASP A 392 13.16 3.29 6.73
N VAL A 393 14.23 2.53 6.94
CA VAL A 393 14.97 1.84 5.87
C VAL A 393 14.92 0.34 6.08
N GLU A 394 14.67 -0.42 5.02
CA GLU A 394 14.57 -1.87 5.08
C GLU A 394 15.16 -2.58 3.85
N TYR A 395 15.52 -3.85 4.05
CA TYR A 395 15.87 -4.75 2.95
C TYR A 395 14.61 -5.25 2.24
N PHE A 396 14.67 -5.25 0.91
CA PHE A 396 13.72 -5.94 0.06
C PHE A 396 14.42 -7.15 -0.58
N ASN A 397 14.10 -8.36 -0.09
CA ASN A 397 14.82 -9.60 -0.38
C ASN A 397 13.89 -10.81 -0.53
#